data_802d7f6358d46b22e8def249a3203175
#
_entry.id   802d7f6358d46b22e8def249a3203175
#
_cell.length_a   1.000
_cell.length_b   1.000
_cell.length_c   1.000
_cell.angle_alpha   90.00
_cell.angle_beta   90.00
_cell.angle_gamma   90.00
#
_symmetry.space_group_name_H-M   'P 1'
#
loop_
_entity.id
_entity.type
_entity.pdbx_description
1 polymer ?
#
loop_
_entity_poly.entity_id
_entity_poly.type
_entity_poly.pdbx_seq_one_letter_code
_entity_poly.pdbx_strand_id
1 'polypeptide(L)' 'VNLGTVIEAEVVVEGNCQISGSIIGKGAKIGANCKVINSIIAPDTQIEAGMIVISNYLGF' A
#
# COMPACT_ATOMS: atom_id res chain seq x y z
N VAL A 1 -6.76 -4.55 -5.16
CA VAL A 1 -5.59 -4.21 -5.99
C VAL A 1 -6.04 -4.01 -7.42
N ASN A 2 -5.75 -2.86 -7.98
CA ASN A 2 -6.21 -2.49 -9.31
C ASN A 2 -5.04 -2.43 -10.30
N LEU A 3 -5.37 -2.13 -11.53
CA LEU A 3 -4.38 -2.02 -12.60
C LEU A 3 -3.37 -0.92 -12.28
N GLY A 4 -2.14 -1.12 -12.74
CA GLY A 4 -1.08 -0.15 -12.53
C GLY A 4 -0.40 -0.24 -11.19
N THR A 5 -0.75 -1.24 -10.37
CA THR A 5 -0.15 -1.41 -9.07
C THR A 5 0.95 -2.47 -9.13
N VAL A 6 2.08 -2.17 -8.50
CA VAL A 6 3.18 -3.13 -8.37
C VAL A 6 3.30 -3.51 -6.91
N ILE A 7 3.19 -4.79 -6.63
CA ILE A 7 3.30 -5.30 -5.27
C ILE A 7 4.48 -6.26 -5.20
N GLU A 8 5.45 -5.91 -4.38
CA GLU A 8 6.66 -6.72 -4.22
C GLU A 8 6.36 -7.97 -3.38
N ALA A 9 7.39 -8.77 -3.18
CA ALA A 9 7.24 -10.02 -2.43
C ALA A 9 6.93 -9.74 -0.96
N GLU A 10 6.23 -10.66 -0.33
CA GLU A 10 5.97 -10.64 1.11
C GLU A 10 5.13 -9.47 1.59
N VAL A 11 4.41 -8.83 0.69
CA VAL A 11 3.49 -7.77 1.06
C VAL A 11 2.21 -8.39 1.61
N VAL A 12 1.73 -7.86 2.73
CA VAL A 12 0.47 -8.29 3.32
C VAL A 12 -0.54 -7.16 3.17
N VAL A 13 -1.66 -7.47 2.54
CA VAL A 13 -2.76 -6.52 2.36
C VAL A 13 -3.99 -7.10 3.05
N GLU A 14 -4.48 -6.39 4.05
CA GLU A 14 -5.68 -6.84 4.78
C GLU A 14 -6.93 -6.61 3.92
N GLY A 15 -8.09 -6.96 4.45
CA GLY A 15 -9.32 -6.90 3.69
C GLY A 15 -9.79 -5.49 3.36
N ASN A 16 -10.56 -5.37 2.30
CA ASN A 16 -11.25 -4.12 1.91
C ASN A 16 -10.32 -2.96 1.60
N CYS A 17 -9.11 -3.25 1.12
CA CYS A 17 -8.19 -2.20 0.71
C CYS A 17 -8.37 -1.88 -0.77
N GLN A 18 -8.14 -0.62 -1.11
CA GLN A 18 -8.11 -0.18 -2.50
C GLN A 18 -6.72 0.34 -2.80
N ILE A 19 -6.06 -0.29 -3.74
CA ILE A 19 -4.71 0.10 -4.14
C ILE A 19 -4.69 0.25 -5.65
N SER A 20 -4.32 1.42 -6.11
CA SER A 20 -4.36 1.72 -7.53
C SER A 20 -3.17 2.59 -7.92
N GLY A 21 -2.51 2.23 -9.03
CA GLY A 21 -1.41 3.02 -9.57
C GLY A 21 -0.25 3.21 -8.61
N SER A 22 -0.04 2.27 -7.70
CA SER A 22 0.92 2.44 -6.62
C SER A 22 2.01 1.38 -6.68
N ILE A 23 3.10 1.63 -5.97
CA ILE A 23 4.18 0.67 -5.81
C ILE A 23 4.31 0.35 -4.32
N ILE A 24 4.18 -0.93 -3.99
CA ILE A 24 4.26 -1.38 -2.60
C ILE A 24 5.57 -2.15 -2.43
N GLY A 25 6.42 -1.66 -1.57
CA GLY A 25 7.73 -2.27 -1.36
C GLY A 25 7.64 -3.60 -0.63
N LYS A 26 8.71 -4.37 -0.75
CA LYS A 26 8.77 -5.72 -0.18
C LYS A 26 8.54 -5.68 1.33
N GLY A 27 7.71 -6.59 1.81
CA GLY A 27 7.49 -6.75 3.24
C GLY A 27 6.57 -5.71 3.86
N ALA A 28 6.01 -4.82 3.06
CA ALA A 28 5.09 -3.81 3.60
C ALA A 28 3.79 -4.46 4.06
N LYS A 29 3.18 -3.86 5.06
CA LYS A 29 1.90 -4.35 5.59
C LYS A 29 0.88 -3.23 5.50
N ILE A 30 -0.26 -3.54 4.89
CA ILE A 30 -1.33 -2.57 4.72
C ILE A 30 -2.53 -3.05 5.50
N GLY A 31 -2.97 -2.25 6.45
CA GLY A 31 -4.11 -2.60 7.29
C GLY A 31 -5.43 -2.61 6.53
N ALA A 32 -6.48 -3.08 7.18
CA ALA A 32 -7.78 -3.18 6.56
C ALA A 32 -8.38 -1.81 6.27
N ASN A 33 -9.22 -1.74 5.24
CA ASN A 33 -9.95 -0.52 4.88
C ASN A 33 -9.04 0.65 4.51
N CYS A 34 -7.86 0.36 4.01
CA CYS A 34 -6.93 1.40 3.56
C CYS A 34 -7.17 1.75 2.10
N LYS A 35 -6.76 2.94 1.73
CA LYS A 35 -6.84 3.38 0.35
C LYS A 35 -5.47 3.93 -0.04
N VAL A 36 -4.86 3.35 -1.05
CA VAL A 36 -3.54 3.77 -1.52
C VAL A 36 -3.64 4.03 -3.02
N ILE A 37 -3.51 5.28 -3.40
CA ILE A 37 -3.69 5.70 -4.80
C ILE A 37 -2.50 6.55 -5.23
N ASN A 38 -1.91 6.18 -6.35
CA ASN A 38 -0.78 6.92 -6.94
C ASN A 38 0.34 7.17 -5.92
N SER A 39 0.60 6.18 -5.07
CA SER A 39 1.54 6.37 -3.97
C SER A 39 2.66 5.34 -4.05
N ILE A 40 3.73 5.59 -3.32
CA ILE A 40 4.85 4.66 -3.21
C ILE A 40 5.03 4.31 -1.75
N ILE A 41 5.00 3.03 -1.45
CA ILE A 41 5.19 2.53 -0.09
C ILE A 41 6.57 1.89 0.00
N ALA A 42 7.40 2.40 0.89
CA ALA A 42 8.76 1.86 1.06
C ALA A 42 8.71 0.44 1.61
N PRO A 43 9.77 -0.35 1.41
CA PRO A 43 9.83 -1.70 1.97
C PRO A 43 9.66 -1.68 3.49
N ASP A 44 9.00 -2.72 4.01
CA ASP A 44 8.81 -2.92 5.45
C ASP A 44 8.03 -1.81 6.14
N THR A 45 7.26 -1.04 5.38
CA THR A 45 6.42 0.01 5.96
C THR A 45 5.09 -0.59 6.42
N GLN A 46 4.61 -0.14 7.58
CA GLN A 46 3.31 -0.56 8.07
C GLN A 46 2.31 0.57 7.92
N ILE A 47 1.17 0.26 7.33
CA ILE A 47 0.07 1.21 7.19
C ILE A 47 -1.06 0.73 8.07
N GLU A 48 -1.50 1.58 8.99
CA GLU A 48 -2.56 1.23 9.90
C GLU A 48 -3.90 1.14 9.20
N ALA A 49 -4.82 0.40 9.80
CA ALA A 49 -6.16 0.25 9.24
C ALA A 49 -6.84 1.61 9.11
N GLY A 50 -7.58 1.78 8.03
CA GLY A 50 -8.35 2.99 7.81
C GLY A 50 -7.56 4.16 7.25
N MET A 51 -6.28 4.00 6.97
CA MET A 51 -5.50 5.10 6.41
C MET A 51 -5.82 5.33 4.94
N ILE A 52 -5.71 6.58 4.54
CA ILE A 52 -5.88 6.97 3.15
C ILE A 52 -4.59 7.63 2.70
N VAL A 53 -3.97 7.06 1.67
CA VAL A 53 -2.71 7.54 1.12
C VAL A 53 -2.93 7.85 -0.35
N ILE A 54 -2.87 9.13 -0.69
CA ILE A 54 -3.10 9.57 -2.07
C ILE A 54 -1.94 10.45 -2.49
N SER A 55 -1.32 10.07 -3.61
CA SER A 55 -0.23 10.85 -4.21
C SER A 55 0.89 11.15 -3.21
N ASN A 56 1.20 10.20 -2.33
CA ASN A 56 2.21 10.38 -1.30
C ASN A 56 3.26 9.28 -1.37
N TYR A 57 4.36 9.56 -0.71
CA TYR A 57 5.41 8.56 -0.51
C TYR A 57 5.46 8.26 0.98
N LEU A 58 5.27 6.99 1.34
CA LEU A 58 5.34 6.57 2.73
C LEU A 58 6.58 5.70 2.96
N GLY A 59 7.20 5.93 4.10
CA GLY A 59 8.35 5.17 4.50
C GLY A 59 9.49 6.11 4.92
N PHE A 60 10.70 5.53 5.01
CA PHE A 60 11.87 6.30 5.43
C PHE A 60 12.32 7.32 4.41
#